data_117b42662dbea8b1a10b1bfc7d9360c0
#
_entry.id   117b42662dbea8b1a10b1bfc7d9360c0
#
_cell.length_a   1.000
_cell.length_b   1.000
_cell.length_c   1.000
_cell.angle_alpha   90.00
_cell.angle_beta   90.00
_cell.angle_gamma   90.00
#
_symmetry.space_group_name_H-M   'P 1'
#
loop_
_entity.id
_entity.type
_entity.pdbx_description
1 polymer ?
#
loop_
_entity_poly.entity_id
_entity_poly.type
_entity_poly.pdbx_seq_one_letter_code
_entity_poly.pdbx_strand_id
1 'polypeptide(L)'
;MIYISIKTFAISNILFCLIFGQVSVSAAVDVKRISKSETFGFKITALNADDSPSVDISPLSPKFKVISGPAQQTNIQWVNGSMTSSRTLSWTLLPRISGKINIPSLNVRIGSNTYQTNPIGIVVEKSLGKAQISNLFIEAKPNKEEIYLGEQVTVTFRLFTRNNLSVESIEYPKSIGFWSEDLLPARSARFNNTQINGINYKVATLYKSAMFPTQTGNLKISPMTAICNVETNQRKRRGVFEDSFFNSMFKETQRKFIESDTLSISVIPYPQTPPADFTGAVGDFSIDNWIDTSNVGINEAVTLHVVLRGTGNLNQFKINQINFPQSMEVFPPKSSFTRDEFRDQITGEQKFEYILIPRQPGLFKLSPISLSYFNPVNEKFMTARSKPLTLDVSDNNKGNIAFSGTSREDVSIIAEDIRFIKTDKIQIPASSNRLLFWVFAPYLASITFFLFPAALGRFTQIRNDSEGERMSKGALRIALKDLD
;
A
#
# COMPACT_ATOMS: atom_id res chain seq x y z
N MET A 1 -35.35 28.52 71.77
CA MET A 1 -35.82 28.01 70.47
C MET A 1 -34.90 28.40 69.25
N ILE A 2 -33.97 29.33 69.45
CA ILE A 2 -33.06 29.83 68.37
C ILE A 2 -31.78 29.01 68.23
N TYR A 3 -31.34 28.27 69.28
CA TYR A 3 -30.10 27.50 69.26
C TYR A 3 -30.14 26.14 68.49
N ILE A 4 -31.36 25.61 68.24
CA ILE A 4 -31.51 24.34 67.47
C ILE A 4 -31.56 24.60 65.97
N SER A 5 -31.93 25.79 65.51
CA SER A 5 -32.01 26.16 64.08
C SER A 5 -30.65 26.34 63.43
N ILE A 6 -29.60 26.76 64.18
CA ILE A 6 -28.26 27.01 63.65
C ILE A 6 -27.48 25.70 63.43
N LYS A 7 -27.66 24.68 64.31
CA LYS A 7 -27.01 23.40 64.19
C LYS A 7 -27.57 22.55 63.00
N THR A 8 -28.88 22.62 62.78
CA THR A 8 -29.53 21.94 61.63
C THR A 8 -29.17 22.60 60.31
N PHE A 9 -28.95 23.91 60.23
CA PHE A 9 -28.53 24.60 59.04
C PHE A 9 -27.05 24.36 58.72
N ALA A 10 -26.17 24.21 59.72
CA ALA A 10 -24.77 23.87 59.55
C ALA A 10 -24.57 22.40 59.09
N ILE A 11 -25.38 21.47 59.58
CA ILE A 11 -25.32 20.06 59.17
C ILE A 11 -25.89 19.88 57.74
N SER A 12 -26.91 20.64 57.33
CA SER A 12 -27.45 20.63 55.97
C SER A 12 -26.47 21.18 54.95
N ASN A 13 -25.61 22.17 55.29
CA ASN A 13 -24.60 22.67 54.40
C ASN A 13 -23.36 21.77 54.27
N ILE A 14 -23.04 20.94 55.25
CA ILE A 14 -21.93 19.98 55.20
C ILE A 14 -22.30 18.75 54.34
N LEU A 15 -23.61 18.42 54.25
CA LEU A 15 -24.06 17.30 53.42
C LEU A 15 -24.18 17.65 51.92
N PHE A 16 -24.15 18.93 51.54
CA PHE A 16 -24.27 19.39 50.16
C PHE A 16 -22.91 19.47 49.42
N CYS A 17 -21.77 19.29 50.14
CA CYS A 17 -20.42 19.37 49.56
C CYS A 17 -19.82 18.05 49.06
N LEU A 18 -20.57 16.93 48.96
CA LEU A 18 -20.02 15.62 48.64
C LEU A 18 -20.55 15.00 47.33
N ILE A 19 -21.11 15.80 46.41
CA ILE A 19 -21.50 15.29 45.09
C ILE A 19 -20.58 15.88 43.99
N PHE A 20 -19.29 15.85 44.23
CA PHE A 20 -18.33 15.84 43.10
C PHE A 20 -18.12 14.38 42.69
N GLY A 21 -18.48 14.04 41.46
CA GLY A 21 -18.33 12.69 40.94
C GLY A 21 -16.86 12.24 41.09
N GLN A 22 -16.66 11.19 41.90
CA GLN A 22 -15.34 10.65 42.17
C GLN A 22 -14.70 10.18 40.84
N VAL A 23 -13.43 10.54 40.61
CA VAL A 23 -12.67 10.06 39.45
C VAL A 23 -12.58 8.53 39.49
N SER A 24 -13.03 7.86 38.46
CA SER A 24 -12.94 6.39 38.35
C SER A 24 -12.25 5.97 37.05
N VAL A 25 -11.43 4.92 37.16
CA VAL A 25 -10.70 4.36 36.02
C VAL A 25 -11.08 2.91 35.80
N SER A 26 -11.41 2.56 34.58
CA SER A 26 -11.76 1.19 34.20
C SER A 26 -11.04 0.78 32.94
N ALA A 27 -10.70 -0.51 32.84
CA ALA A 27 -10.19 -1.14 31.63
C ALA A 27 -11.24 -2.08 31.04
N ALA A 28 -11.30 -2.16 29.71
CA ALA A 28 -12.20 -3.05 29.00
C ALA A 28 -11.55 -3.58 27.71
N VAL A 29 -12.01 -4.75 27.28
CA VAL A 29 -11.70 -5.33 25.98
C VAL A 29 -13.00 -5.53 25.20
N ASP A 30 -12.94 -5.42 23.88
CA ASP A 30 -14.09 -5.62 22.99
C ASP A 30 -14.49 -7.10 22.90
N VAL A 31 -13.51 -8.02 23.04
CA VAL A 31 -13.73 -9.48 23.03
C VAL A 31 -12.93 -10.16 24.12
N LYS A 32 -13.51 -11.20 24.73
CA LYS A 32 -12.84 -12.03 25.78
C LYS A 32 -12.30 -13.35 25.23
N ARG A 33 -12.66 -13.73 24.00
CA ARG A 33 -12.20 -14.96 23.33
C ARG A 33 -11.81 -14.57 21.90
N ILE A 34 -10.58 -14.90 21.50
CA ILE A 34 -9.99 -14.47 20.24
C ILE A 34 -9.00 -15.51 19.74
N SER A 35 -8.81 -15.59 18.41
CA SER A 35 -7.72 -16.35 17.79
C SER A 35 -6.37 -15.62 17.95
N LYS A 36 -5.26 -16.37 17.98
CA LYS A 36 -3.90 -15.80 18.04
C LYS A 36 -3.59 -14.88 16.86
N SER A 37 -4.23 -15.09 15.70
CA SER A 37 -4.05 -14.29 14.48
C SER A 37 -4.99 -13.09 14.37
N GLU A 38 -5.88 -12.88 15.35
CA GLU A 38 -6.83 -11.76 15.34
C GLU A 38 -6.45 -10.68 16.33
N THR A 39 -6.78 -9.43 16.01
CA THR A 39 -6.59 -8.29 16.91
C THR A 39 -7.85 -8.01 17.73
N PHE A 40 -7.66 -7.42 18.89
CA PHE A 40 -8.74 -6.95 19.75
C PHE A 40 -8.49 -5.53 20.23
N GLY A 41 -9.58 -4.82 20.53
CA GLY A 41 -9.54 -3.48 21.12
C GLY A 41 -9.37 -3.55 22.63
N PHE A 42 -8.39 -2.82 23.16
CA PHE A 42 -8.19 -2.59 24.59
C PHE A 42 -8.42 -1.11 24.87
N LYS A 43 -9.26 -0.80 25.87
CA LYS A 43 -9.65 0.57 26.21
C LYS A 43 -9.46 0.81 27.70
N ILE A 44 -8.99 2.00 28.04
CA ILE A 44 -8.97 2.51 29.42
C ILE A 44 -9.80 3.78 29.44
N THR A 45 -10.83 3.82 30.27
CA THR A 45 -11.73 4.95 30.40
C THR A 45 -11.60 5.56 31.79
N ALA A 46 -11.32 6.85 31.82
CA ALA A 46 -11.33 7.68 33.03
C ALA A 46 -12.60 8.54 33.03
N LEU A 47 -13.45 8.35 34.04
CA LEU A 47 -14.69 9.14 34.26
C LEU A 47 -14.39 10.27 35.22
N ASN A 48 -14.98 11.46 34.98
CA ASN A 48 -14.85 12.67 35.76
C ASN A 48 -13.38 13.12 35.96
N ALA A 49 -12.52 12.83 34.97
CA ALA A 49 -11.12 13.22 35.00
C ALA A 49 -10.95 14.63 34.46
N ASP A 50 -10.27 15.50 35.23
CA ASP A 50 -9.97 16.88 34.83
C ASP A 50 -8.84 16.89 33.79
N ASP A 51 -7.85 16.01 33.95
CA ASP A 51 -6.69 15.87 33.06
C ASP A 51 -6.78 14.63 32.17
N SER A 52 -5.97 14.62 31.07
CA SER A 52 -5.86 13.48 30.19
C SER A 52 -5.13 12.32 30.89
N PRO A 53 -5.69 11.09 30.86
CA PRO A 53 -5.03 9.93 31.44
C PRO A 53 -3.74 9.59 30.68
N SER A 54 -2.71 9.19 31.43
CA SER A 54 -1.44 8.66 30.88
C SER A 54 -1.20 7.27 31.47
N VAL A 55 -0.83 6.33 30.60
CA VAL A 55 -0.65 4.90 30.94
C VAL A 55 0.61 4.34 30.31
N ASP A 56 1.40 3.62 31.10
CA ASP A 56 2.45 2.75 30.58
C ASP A 56 1.87 1.37 30.28
N ILE A 57 1.87 0.99 29.00
CA ILE A 57 1.42 -0.33 28.52
C ILE A 57 2.57 -1.32 28.29
N SER A 58 3.82 -0.96 28.61
CA SER A 58 4.99 -1.85 28.49
C SER A 58 4.80 -3.21 29.17
N PRO A 59 4.07 -3.34 30.30
CA PRO A 59 3.78 -4.65 30.91
C PRO A 59 2.96 -5.61 30.04
N LEU A 60 2.33 -5.11 28.97
CA LEU A 60 1.58 -5.94 28.02
C LEU A 60 2.47 -6.53 26.92
N SER A 61 3.64 -5.93 26.63
CA SER A 61 4.50 -6.28 25.50
C SER A 61 4.98 -7.73 25.43
N PRO A 62 5.20 -8.46 26.53
CA PRO A 62 5.56 -9.87 26.46
C PRO A 62 4.45 -10.77 25.90
N LYS A 63 3.19 -10.39 26.12
CA LYS A 63 2.01 -11.19 25.76
C LYS A 63 1.28 -10.66 24.51
N PHE A 64 1.44 -9.37 24.20
CA PHE A 64 0.73 -8.70 23.11
C PHE A 64 1.67 -7.80 22.29
N LYS A 65 1.41 -7.71 20.98
CA LYS A 65 2.01 -6.72 20.09
C LYS A 65 1.01 -5.56 19.95
N VAL A 66 1.44 -4.34 20.21
CA VAL A 66 0.64 -3.14 19.92
C VAL A 66 0.65 -2.90 18.42
N ILE A 67 -0.51 -2.92 17.79
CA ILE A 67 -0.67 -2.67 16.37
C ILE A 67 -0.95 -1.19 16.10
N SER A 68 -1.79 -0.57 16.97
CA SER A 68 -2.07 0.86 16.89
C SER A 68 -2.49 1.41 18.27
N GLY A 69 -2.38 2.72 18.43
CA GLY A 69 -2.75 3.47 19.62
C GLY A 69 -1.57 4.14 20.32
N PRO A 70 -1.84 4.93 21.39
CA PRO A 70 -3.19 5.20 21.87
C PRO A 70 -3.98 6.18 20.99
N ALA A 71 -5.27 5.88 20.74
CA ALA A 71 -6.22 6.86 20.24
C ALA A 71 -6.98 7.42 21.43
N GLN A 72 -7.08 8.75 21.53
CA GLN A 72 -7.76 9.44 22.63
C GLN A 72 -9.12 9.94 22.17
N GLN A 73 -10.15 9.67 22.96
CA GLN A 73 -11.50 10.18 22.78
C GLN A 73 -11.95 10.86 24.07
N THR A 74 -12.48 12.08 23.96
CA THR A 74 -13.11 12.79 25.08
C THR A 74 -14.58 12.95 24.78
N ASN A 75 -15.43 12.57 25.74
CA ASN A 75 -16.88 12.75 25.67
C ASN A 75 -17.32 13.56 26.92
N ILE A 76 -18.01 14.67 26.71
CA ILE A 76 -18.56 15.51 27.77
C ILE A 76 -20.06 15.50 27.60
N GLN A 77 -20.78 15.14 28.66
CA GLN A 77 -22.23 15.12 28.68
C GLN A 77 -22.75 16.05 29.81
N TRP A 78 -23.77 16.78 29.48
CA TRP A 78 -24.46 17.65 30.43
C TRP A 78 -25.87 17.11 30.65
N VAL A 79 -26.12 16.56 31.82
CA VAL A 79 -27.45 15.98 32.17
C VAL A 79 -27.93 16.59 33.48
N ASN A 80 -29.11 17.21 33.48
CA ASN A 80 -29.76 17.78 34.66
C ASN A 80 -28.86 18.73 35.46
N GLY A 81 -28.07 19.57 34.79
CA GLY A 81 -27.18 20.53 35.45
C GLY A 81 -25.85 19.94 35.97
N SER A 82 -25.63 18.63 35.84
CA SER A 82 -24.36 17.96 36.19
C SER A 82 -23.57 17.66 34.96
N MET A 83 -22.29 18.06 34.93
CA MET A 83 -21.34 17.74 33.87
C MET A 83 -20.62 16.42 34.18
N THR A 84 -20.68 15.48 33.27
CA THR A 84 -19.93 14.25 33.36
C THR A 84 -18.93 14.21 32.18
N SER A 85 -17.65 14.04 32.48
CA SER A 85 -16.60 13.88 31.45
C SER A 85 -16.09 12.43 31.42
N SER A 86 -15.86 11.89 30.22
CA SER A 86 -15.16 10.62 30.08
C SER A 86 -14.03 10.78 29.07
N ARG A 87 -12.83 10.35 29.45
CA ARG A 87 -11.65 10.33 28.60
C ARG A 87 -11.21 8.88 28.39
N THR A 88 -11.20 8.43 27.14
CA THR A 88 -10.89 7.05 26.79
C THR A 88 -9.62 7.00 25.96
N LEU A 89 -8.67 6.18 26.38
CA LEU A 89 -7.52 5.75 25.59
C LEU A 89 -7.80 4.37 25.02
N SER A 90 -7.53 4.16 23.73
CA SER A 90 -7.78 2.89 23.05
C SER A 90 -6.57 2.42 22.24
N TRP A 91 -6.29 1.12 22.32
CA TRP A 91 -5.25 0.44 21.57
C TRP A 91 -5.83 -0.75 20.82
N THR A 92 -5.20 -1.10 19.71
CA THR A 92 -5.42 -2.40 19.03
C THR A 92 -4.25 -3.31 19.35
N LEU A 93 -4.54 -4.47 19.95
CA LEU A 93 -3.54 -5.42 20.38
C LEU A 93 -3.66 -6.75 19.60
N LEU A 94 -2.50 -7.38 19.29
CA LEU A 94 -2.41 -8.72 18.70
C LEU A 94 -1.76 -9.67 19.71
N PRO A 95 -2.35 -10.83 20.04
CA PRO A 95 -1.75 -11.80 20.94
C PRO A 95 -0.46 -12.41 20.40
N ARG A 96 0.60 -12.49 21.20
CA ARG A 96 1.85 -13.20 20.88
C ARG A 96 1.82 -14.67 21.27
N ILE A 97 1.06 -15.01 22.29
CA ILE A 97 0.94 -16.36 22.86
C ILE A 97 -0.52 -16.81 22.88
N SER A 98 -0.77 -18.10 22.91
CA SER A 98 -2.10 -18.69 23.04
C SER A 98 -2.33 -19.22 24.45
N GLY A 99 -3.59 -19.43 24.85
CA GLY A 99 -4.02 -19.89 26.14
C GLY A 99 -4.84 -18.87 26.92
N LYS A 100 -5.06 -19.11 28.21
CA LYS A 100 -5.68 -18.13 29.10
C LYS A 100 -4.63 -17.08 29.47
N ILE A 101 -4.83 -15.86 29.03
CA ILE A 101 -3.93 -14.72 29.24
C ILE A 101 -4.61 -13.72 30.14
N ASN A 102 -3.90 -13.20 31.12
CA ASN A 102 -4.38 -12.14 31.99
C ASN A 102 -3.68 -10.81 31.61
N ILE A 103 -4.46 -9.79 31.28
CA ILE A 103 -4.03 -8.39 31.21
C ILE A 103 -3.91 -7.93 32.66
N PRO A 104 -2.72 -7.52 33.14
CA PRO A 104 -2.54 -7.13 34.53
C PRO A 104 -3.24 -5.80 34.82
N SER A 105 -3.38 -5.47 36.09
CA SER A 105 -3.72 -4.12 36.53
C SER A 105 -2.64 -3.16 36.07
N LEU A 106 -3.06 -2.04 35.47
CA LEU A 106 -2.18 -0.99 34.95
C LEU A 106 -2.34 0.29 35.78
N ASN A 107 -1.24 0.98 36.00
CA ASN A 107 -1.23 2.29 36.65
C ASN A 107 -1.60 3.38 35.63
N VAL A 108 -2.66 4.14 35.94
CA VAL A 108 -3.16 5.24 35.13
C VAL A 108 -2.93 6.53 35.89
N ARG A 109 -2.11 7.41 35.37
CA ARG A 109 -1.83 8.73 35.97
C ARG A 109 -2.76 9.77 35.37
N ILE A 110 -3.44 10.53 36.24
CA ILE A 110 -4.32 11.65 35.91
C ILE A 110 -3.87 12.82 36.77
N GLY A 111 -3.26 13.82 36.16
CA GLY A 111 -2.58 14.90 36.88
C GLY A 111 -1.50 14.38 37.84
N SER A 112 -1.64 14.68 39.13
CA SER A 112 -0.76 14.20 40.21
C SER A 112 -1.15 12.84 40.80
N ASN A 113 -2.35 12.32 40.49
CA ASN A 113 -2.91 11.12 41.10
C ASN A 113 -2.71 9.89 40.22
N THR A 114 -2.53 8.72 40.86
CA THR A 114 -2.39 7.42 40.18
C THR A 114 -3.54 6.50 40.57
N TYR A 115 -4.21 5.97 39.59
CA TYR A 115 -5.31 5.01 39.69
C TYR A 115 -4.90 3.65 39.13
N GLN A 116 -5.56 2.57 39.52
CA GLN A 116 -5.29 1.23 39.00
C GLN A 116 -6.50 0.68 38.26
N THR A 117 -6.25 0.02 37.12
CA THR A 117 -7.29 -0.72 36.39
C THR A 117 -7.51 -2.10 37.00
N ASN A 118 -8.70 -2.68 36.85
CA ASN A 118 -8.92 -4.08 37.15
C ASN A 118 -8.23 -4.98 36.13
N PRO A 119 -7.70 -6.17 36.55
CA PRO A 119 -7.16 -7.14 35.63
C PRO A 119 -8.25 -7.76 34.75
N ILE A 120 -7.92 -8.13 33.52
CA ILE A 120 -8.87 -8.69 32.54
C ILE A 120 -8.34 -10.03 32.03
N GLY A 121 -9.10 -11.10 32.21
CA GLY A 121 -8.81 -12.40 31.59
C GLY A 121 -9.34 -12.49 30.17
N ILE A 122 -8.51 -12.95 29.25
CA ILE A 122 -8.89 -13.28 27.88
C ILE A 122 -8.44 -14.70 27.53
N VAL A 123 -9.14 -15.34 26.61
CA VAL A 123 -8.80 -16.67 26.08
C VAL A 123 -8.32 -16.50 24.64
N VAL A 124 -7.06 -16.79 24.41
CA VAL A 124 -6.45 -16.78 23.07
C VAL A 124 -6.35 -18.22 22.58
N GLU A 125 -7.14 -18.55 21.59
CA GLU A 125 -7.13 -19.86 20.95
C GLU A 125 -5.94 -19.94 19.99
N LYS A 126 -5.27 -21.12 19.95
CA LYS A 126 -4.32 -21.39 18.87
C LYS A 126 -5.10 -21.22 17.57
N SER A 127 -4.49 -20.57 16.57
CA SER A 127 -5.05 -20.55 15.23
C SER A 127 -5.36 -22.00 14.86
N LEU A 128 -6.61 -22.39 14.96
CA LEU A 128 -7.06 -23.71 14.58
C LEU A 128 -6.96 -23.75 13.06
N GLY A 129 -6.07 -24.59 12.56
CA GLY A 129 -6.00 -24.86 11.13
C GLY A 129 -7.41 -25.09 10.60
N LYS A 130 -7.81 -24.33 9.58
CA LYS A 130 -8.95 -24.46 8.66
C LYS A 130 -10.36 -24.78 9.20
N ALA A 131 -10.58 -25.02 10.50
CA ALA A 131 -11.86 -25.55 11.01
C ALA A 131 -12.75 -24.55 11.76
N GLN A 132 -12.27 -23.36 12.14
CA GLN A 132 -13.12 -22.33 12.73
C GLN A 132 -13.24 -21.17 11.75
N ILE A 133 -14.45 -21.01 11.30
CA ILE A 133 -14.96 -20.07 10.31
C ILE A 133 -14.77 -18.64 10.83
N SER A 134 -13.59 -18.08 10.60
CA SER A 134 -13.37 -16.65 10.85
C SER A 134 -14.25 -15.82 9.92
N ASN A 135 -14.88 -14.79 10.47
CA ASN A 135 -15.67 -13.85 9.66
C ASN A 135 -14.81 -12.99 8.73
N LEU A 136 -13.49 -12.97 8.91
CA LEU A 136 -12.53 -12.17 8.17
C LEU A 136 -11.14 -12.83 8.26
N PHE A 137 -10.55 -13.18 7.10
CA PHE A 137 -9.21 -13.77 7.02
C PHE A 137 -8.58 -13.57 5.64
N ILE A 138 -7.26 -13.69 5.55
CA ILE A 138 -6.51 -13.75 4.30
C ILE A 138 -6.04 -15.20 4.09
N GLU A 139 -6.38 -15.77 2.95
CA GLU A 139 -5.84 -17.04 2.50
C GLU A 139 -4.65 -16.76 1.58
N ALA A 140 -3.50 -17.35 1.88
CA ALA A 140 -2.36 -17.42 0.99
C ALA A 140 -2.33 -18.81 0.35
N LYS A 141 -2.34 -18.88 -0.99
CA LYS A 141 -2.38 -20.15 -1.71
C LYS A 141 -1.38 -20.16 -2.85
N PRO A 142 -0.39 -21.05 -2.83
CA PRO A 142 0.46 -21.33 -3.97
C PRO A 142 -0.28 -22.24 -4.96
N ASN A 143 0.06 -22.16 -6.23
CA ASN A 143 -0.44 -23.11 -7.24
C ASN A 143 0.24 -24.48 -7.14
N LYS A 144 1.49 -24.52 -6.62
CA LYS A 144 2.29 -25.73 -6.34
C LYS A 144 2.99 -25.58 -5.00
N GLU A 145 3.17 -26.68 -4.26
CA GLU A 145 3.92 -26.71 -2.99
C GLU A 145 5.36 -27.21 -3.17
N GLU A 146 5.61 -27.93 -4.28
CA GLU A 146 6.92 -28.42 -4.68
C GLU A 146 7.21 -27.97 -6.11
N ILE A 147 8.41 -27.43 -6.35
CA ILE A 147 8.85 -26.87 -7.64
C ILE A 147 10.35 -27.08 -7.83
N TYR A 148 10.80 -27.03 -9.07
CA TYR A 148 12.21 -27.04 -9.42
C TYR A 148 12.86 -25.66 -9.25
N LEU A 149 14.19 -25.64 -9.09
CA LEU A 149 14.97 -24.41 -9.08
C LEU A 149 14.66 -23.58 -10.36
N GLY A 150 14.32 -22.29 -10.19
CA GLY A 150 13.94 -21.39 -11.30
C GLY A 150 12.54 -21.62 -11.89
N GLU A 151 11.78 -22.64 -11.44
CA GLU A 151 10.39 -22.83 -11.86
C GLU A 151 9.48 -21.81 -11.21
N GLN A 152 8.50 -21.31 -11.96
CA GLN A 152 7.51 -20.38 -11.44
C GLN A 152 6.55 -21.05 -10.46
N VAL A 153 6.41 -20.48 -9.27
CA VAL A 153 5.26 -20.68 -8.40
C VAL A 153 4.40 -19.40 -8.37
N THR A 154 3.12 -19.54 -8.61
CA THR A 154 2.18 -18.42 -8.51
C THR A 154 1.49 -18.44 -7.16
N VAL A 155 1.70 -17.39 -6.37
CA VAL A 155 1.09 -17.23 -5.06
C VAL A 155 -0.02 -16.21 -5.12
N THR A 156 -1.22 -16.61 -4.66
CA THR A 156 -2.42 -15.76 -4.63
C THR A 156 -2.84 -15.50 -3.20
N PHE A 157 -3.03 -14.23 -2.85
CA PHE A 157 -3.54 -13.80 -1.55
C PHE A 157 -4.98 -13.31 -1.73
N ARG A 158 -5.92 -13.97 -1.03
CA ARG A 158 -7.35 -13.69 -1.12
C ARG A 158 -7.90 -13.31 0.25
N LEU A 159 -8.62 -12.20 0.29
CA LEU A 159 -9.35 -11.73 1.46
C LEU A 159 -10.76 -12.27 1.45
N PHE A 160 -11.16 -12.95 2.50
CA PHE A 160 -12.52 -13.44 2.72
C PHE A 160 -13.18 -12.68 3.86
N THR A 161 -14.41 -12.23 3.66
CA THR A 161 -15.18 -11.51 4.67
C THR A 161 -16.65 -11.84 4.60
N ARG A 162 -17.33 -11.84 5.75
CA ARG A 162 -18.80 -11.92 5.85
C ARG A 162 -19.46 -10.56 6.01
N ASN A 163 -18.68 -9.56 6.40
CA ASN A 163 -19.14 -8.20 6.65
C ASN A 163 -18.71 -7.27 5.49
N ASN A 164 -19.35 -6.13 5.38
CA ASN A 164 -18.82 -5.07 4.56
C ASN A 164 -17.56 -4.50 5.21
N LEU A 165 -16.56 -4.21 4.38
CA LEU A 165 -15.32 -3.60 4.85
C LEU A 165 -14.68 -2.77 3.74
N SER A 166 -13.76 -1.90 4.13
CA SER A 166 -12.76 -1.29 3.26
C SER A 166 -11.36 -1.69 3.70
N VAL A 167 -10.47 -1.94 2.74
CA VAL A 167 -9.05 -2.20 3.01
C VAL A 167 -8.35 -0.86 3.12
N GLU A 168 -7.76 -0.58 4.29
CA GLU A 168 -7.06 0.69 4.57
C GLU A 168 -5.62 0.63 4.09
N SER A 169 -4.91 -0.47 4.42
CA SER A 169 -3.53 -0.68 4.01
C SER A 169 -3.19 -2.16 3.87
N ILE A 170 -2.18 -2.44 3.07
CA ILE A 170 -1.64 -3.78 2.83
C ILE A 170 -0.12 -3.72 2.97
N GLU A 171 0.46 -4.68 3.69
CA GLU A 171 1.88 -4.94 3.70
C GLU A 171 2.15 -6.24 2.93
N TYR A 172 2.96 -6.16 1.87
CA TYR A 172 3.27 -7.28 1.00
C TYR A 172 4.17 -8.31 1.69
N PRO A 173 4.05 -9.60 1.32
CA PRO A 173 4.90 -10.64 1.87
C PRO A 173 6.36 -10.46 1.42
N LYS A 174 7.29 -10.85 2.30
CA LYS A 174 8.71 -10.95 1.96
C LYS A 174 9.00 -12.39 1.51
N SER A 175 9.65 -12.53 0.36
CA SER A 175 9.98 -13.81 -0.28
C SER A 175 11.50 -13.97 -0.43
N ILE A 176 12.19 -14.25 0.69
CA ILE A 176 13.65 -14.45 0.67
C ILE A 176 13.99 -15.73 -0.09
N GLY A 177 14.92 -15.64 -1.04
CA GLY A 177 15.32 -16.75 -1.90
C GLY A 177 14.46 -16.90 -3.16
N PHE A 178 13.59 -15.91 -3.44
CA PHE A 178 12.83 -15.83 -4.67
C PHE A 178 13.08 -14.50 -5.39
N TRP A 179 13.09 -14.55 -6.70
CA TRP A 179 12.79 -13.43 -7.56
C TRP A 179 11.27 -13.35 -7.72
N SER A 180 10.68 -12.17 -7.61
CA SER A 180 9.21 -12.00 -7.65
C SER A 180 8.79 -10.96 -8.66
N GLU A 181 7.72 -11.24 -9.41
CA GLU A 181 7.07 -10.31 -10.32
C GLU A 181 5.57 -10.25 -10.01
N ASP A 182 5.02 -9.03 -9.98
CA ASP A 182 3.61 -8.83 -9.70
C ASP A 182 2.75 -9.19 -10.91
N LEU A 183 1.86 -10.17 -10.76
CA LEU A 183 0.84 -10.51 -11.74
C LEU A 183 -0.42 -9.67 -11.57
N LEU A 184 -0.80 -9.43 -10.33
CA LEU A 184 -1.88 -8.54 -9.95
C LEU A 184 -1.45 -7.73 -8.73
N PRO A 185 -1.08 -6.46 -8.90
CA PRO A 185 -0.80 -5.57 -7.79
C PRO A 185 -2.07 -5.25 -7.02
N ALA A 186 -1.95 -5.02 -5.72
CA ALA A 186 -3.07 -4.62 -4.88
C ALA A 186 -3.54 -3.21 -5.28
N ARG A 187 -4.64 -3.18 -6.03
CA ARG A 187 -5.41 -1.97 -6.33
C ARG A 187 -6.71 -2.02 -5.52
N SER A 188 -7.76 -1.31 -5.93
CA SER A 188 -9.06 -1.43 -5.27
C SER A 188 -9.56 -2.88 -5.28
N ALA A 189 -9.80 -3.44 -4.10
CA ALA A 189 -10.30 -4.81 -3.95
C ALA A 189 -11.73 -4.93 -4.53
N ARG A 190 -11.91 -5.79 -5.55
CA ARG A 190 -13.23 -6.12 -6.09
C ARG A 190 -13.73 -7.38 -5.41
N PHE A 191 -14.86 -7.27 -4.70
CA PHE A 191 -15.46 -8.38 -3.97
C PHE A 191 -16.47 -9.14 -4.83
N ASN A 192 -16.32 -10.46 -4.87
CA ASN A 192 -17.27 -11.40 -5.44
C ASN A 192 -17.86 -12.28 -4.34
N ASN A 193 -19.08 -12.76 -4.51
CA ASN A 193 -19.68 -13.70 -3.56
C ASN A 193 -19.15 -15.11 -3.81
N THR A 194 -18.87 -15.82 -2.72
CA THR A 194 -18.43 -17.22 -2.73
C THR A 194 -18.99 -17.97 -1.54
N GLN A 195 -18.92 -19.30 -1.55
CA GLN A 195 -19.35 -20.15 -0.46
C GLN A 195 -18.22 -21.09 -0.04
N ILE A 196 -17.94 -21.15 1.25
CA ILE A 196 -16.96 -22.07 1.84
C ILE A 196 -17.69 -22.89 2.91
N ASN A 197 -17.72 -24.21 2.76
CA ASN A 197 -18.40 -25.13 3.68
C ASN A 197 -19.84 -24.72 4.03
N GLY A 198 -20.61 -24.30 3.02
CA GLY A 198 -22.01 -23.87 3.17
C GLY A 198 -22.20 -22.44 3.69
N ILE A 199 -21.12 -21.70 3.95
CA ILE A 199 -21.17 -20.33 4.48
C ILE A 199 -20.80 -19.33 3.41
N ASN A 200 -21.64 -18.30 3.29
CA ASN A 200 -21.44 -17.24 2.31
C ASN A 200 -20.36 -16.25 2.76
N TYR A 201 -19.43 -16.00 1.86
CA TYR A 201 -18.37 -14.99 1.99
C TYR A 201 -18.36 -14.07 0.78
N LYS A 202 -17.82 -12.88 0.99
CA LYS A 202 -17.31 -12.01 -0.07
C LYS A 202 -15.81 -12.25 -0.16
N VAL A 203 -15.30 -12.51 -1.37
CA VAL A 203 -13.88 -12.76 -1.63
C VAL A 203 -13.30 -11.71 -2.58
N ALA A 204 -12.13 -11.19 -2.28
CA ALA A 204 -11.35 -10.35 -3.19
C ALA A 204 -9.92 -10.85 -3.26
N THR A 205 -9.34 -10.88 -4.47
CA THR A 205 -7.91 -11.10 -4.63
C THR A 205 -7.21 -9.78 -4.31
N LEU A 206 -6.41 -9.78 -3.26
CA LEU A 206 -5.62 -8.62 -2.85
C LEU A 206 -4.32 -8.51 -3.63
N TYR A 207 -3.67 -9.64 -3.87
CA TYR A 207 -2.34 -9.70 -4.49
C TYR A 207 -2.11 -11.04 -5.15
N LYS A 208 -1.43 -11.05 -6.29
CA LYS A 208 -0.97 -12.25 -6.98
C LYS A 208 0.43 -11.98 -7.52
N SER A 209 1.35 -12.88 -7.24
CA SER A 209 2.75 -12.77 -7.66
C SER A 209 3.25 -14.07 -8.27
N ALA A 210 4.04 -13.94 -9.33
CA ALA A 210 4.88 -15.00 -9.84
C ALA A 210 6.22 -14.96 -9.10
N MET A 211 6.64 -16.08 -8.52
CA MET A 211 7.88 -16.18 -7.76
C MET A 211 8.74 -17.29 -8.34
N PHE A 212 10.03 -17.02 -8.50
CA PHE A 212 11.03 -17.92 -9.07
C PHE A 212 12.13 -18.17 -8.03
N PRO A 213 12.31 -19.40 -7.54
CA PRO A 213 13.31 -19.69 -6.53
C PRO A 213 14.74 -19.55 -7.11
N THR A 214 15.62 -18.92 -6.32
CA THR A 214 17.03 -18.74 -6.68
C THR A 214 17.97 -19.73 -5.99
N GLN A 215 17.43 -20.57 -5.10
CA GLN A 215 18.15 -21.61 -4.36
C GLN A 215 17.23 -22.78 -4.05
N THR A 216 17.81 -23.97 -3.85
CA THR A 216 17.08 -25.18 -3.45
C THR A 216 16.83 -25.22 -1.94
N GLY A 217 15.90 -26.09 -1.53
CA GLY A 217 15.52 -26.30 -0.13
C GLY A 217 14.12 -25.80 0.21
N ASN A 218 13.81 -25.76 1.48
CA ASN A 218 12.49 -25.32 1.92
C ASN A 218 12.46 -23.80 2.15
N LEU A 219 11.93 -23.07 1.18
CA LEU A 219 11.87 -21.61 1.20
C LEU A 219 10.54 -21.12 1.81
N LYS A 220 10.64 -20.07 2.62
CA LYS A 220 9.48 -19.49 3.30
C LYS A 220 9.10 -18.14 2.68
N ILE A 221 7.78 -17.96 2.49
CA ILE A 221 7.18 -16.70 2.11
C ILE A 221 6.45 -16.17 3.35
N SER A 222 6.81 -14.95 3.79
CA SER A 222 6.22 -14.36 4.99
C SER A 222 4.73 -14.08 4.80
N PRO A 223 3.97 -13.94 5.89
CA PRO A 223 2.58 -13.53 5.79
C PRO A 223 2.39 -12.19 5.07
N MET A 224 1.29 -12.07 4.36
CA MET A 224 0.73 -10.81 3.93
C MET A 224 -0.15 -10.26 5.04
N THR A 225 -0.03 -8.97 5.37
CA THR A 225 -0.87 -8.34 6.38
C THR A 225 -1.77 -7.27 5.76
N ALA A 226 -2.95 -7.08 6.34
CA ALA A 226 -3.84 -6.01 5.93
C ALA A 226 -4.54 -5.37 7.13
N ILE A 227 -4.78 -4.06 7.04
CA ILE A 227 -5.62 -3.31 7.96
C ILE A 227 -6.95 -3.03 7.25
N CYS A 228 -8.04 -3.47 7.88
CA CYS A 228 -9.38 -3.35 7.34
C CYS A 228 -10.29 -2.59 8.30
N ASN A 229 -11.12 -1.70 7.76
CA ASN A 229 -12.22 -1.06 8.49
C ASN A 229 -13.50 -1.87 8.22
N VAL A 230 -13.95 -2.61 9.23
CA VAL A 230 -15.08 -3.55 9.13
C VAL A 230 -16.33 -2.92 9.69
N GLU A 231 -17.43 -2.93 8.94
CA GLU A 231 -18.74 -2.48 9.44
C GLU A 231 -19.23 -3.46 10.53
N THR A 232 -19.55 -2.94 11.70
CA THR A 232 -20.09 -3.73 12.81
C THR A 232 -21.61 -3.54 12.87
N ASN A 233 -22.34 -4.66 12.78
CA ASN A 233 -23.79 -4.70 13.00
C ASN A 233 -24.13 -4.83 14.51
N GLN A 234 -23.44 -4.14 15.41
CA GLN A 234 -23.83 -4.14 16.81
C GLN A 234 -25.15 -3.39 16.95
N ARG A 235 -26.25 -4.13 17.12
CA ARG A 235 -27.51 -3.57 17.64
C ARG A 235 -27.23 -3.09 19.07
N LYS A 236 -26.94 -1.80 19.26
CA LYS A 236 -26.95 -1.21 20.59
C LYS A 236 -28.32 -1.50 21.22
N ARG A 237 -28.34 -2.02 22.45
CA ARG A 237 -29.56 -2.08 23.28
C ARG A 237 -30.13 -0.65 23.32
N ARG A 238 -31.34 -0.49 22.82
CA ARG A 238 -32.07 0.79 22.78
C ARG A 238 -32.11 1.39 24.19
N GLY A 239 -31.36 2.46 24.44
CA GLY A 239 -31.64 3.42 25.45
C GLY A 239 -32.84 4.26 24.98
N VAL A 240 -33.78 4.55 25.88
CA VAL A 240 -35.09 5.15 25.59
C VAL A 240 -35.04 6.62 25.08
N PHE A 241 -33.82 7.21 24.96
CA PHE A 241 -33.59 8.63 24.62
C PHE A 241 -32.49 8.88 23.61
N GLU A 242 -32.18 7.95 22.69
CA GLU A 242 -31.24 8.25 21.61
C GLU A 242 -32.00 8.50 20.30
N ASP A 243 -31.86 9.74 19.77
CA ASP A 243 -32.42 10.18 18.49
C ASP A 243 -31.99 9.22 17.34
N SER A 244 -32.98 8.50 16.84
CA SER A 244 -32.88 7.51 15.78
C SER A 244 -32.33 8.08 14.46
N PHE A 245 -32.34 9.41 14.28
CA PHE A 245 -31.96 10.06 13.03
C PHE A 245 -30.45 10.23 12.87
N PHE A 246 -29.72 10.49 13.96
CA PHE A 246 -28.26 10.63 13.89
C PHE A 246 -27.50 9.28 13.86
N ASN A 247 -28.07 8.22 14.42
CA ASN A 247 -27.44 6.89 14.48
C ASN A 247 -27.49 6.13 13.14
N SER A 248 -28.35 6.52 12.20
CA SER A 248 -28.42 5.88 10.87
C SER A 248 -27.36 6.41 9.90
N MET A 249 -26.76 7.57 10.19
CA MET A 249 -25.80 8.24 9.30
C MET A 249 -24.35 7.80 9.53
N PHE A 250 -24.00 7.23 10.68
CA PHE A 250 -22.65 6.78 11.01
C PHE A 250 -22.65 5.29 11.30
N LYS A 251 -22.32 4.49 10.28
CA LYS A 251 -22.02 3.07 10.47
C LYS A 251 -20.74 2.97 11.32
N GLU A 252 -20.86 2.36 12.49
CA GLU A 252 -19.69 2.14 13.35
C GLU A 252 -18.75 1.15 12.66
N THR A 253 -17.54 1.59 12.33
CA THR A 253 -16.51 0.75 11.74
C THR A 253 -15.49 0.36 12.81
N GLN A 254 -15.08 -0.89 12.82
CA GLN A 254 -14.00 -1.38 13.66
C GLN A 254 -12.77 -1.65 12.81
N ARG A 255 -11.64 -1.04 13.18
CA ARG A 255 -10.36 -1.27 12.53
C ARG A 255 -9.80 -2.63 12.96
N LYS A 256 -9.57 -3.53 11.99
CA LYS A 256 -9.03 -4.89 12.23
C LYS A 256 -7.74 -5.08 11.46
N PHE A 257 -6.77 -5.66 12.13
CA PHE A 257 -5.53 -6.16 11.54
C PHE A 257 -5.70 -7.65 11.29
N ILE A 258 -5.34 -8.08 10.09
CA ILE A 258 -5.39 -9.49 9.68
C ILE A 258 -4.11 -9.88 8.98
N GLU A 259 -3.76 -11.15 9.11
CA GLU A 259 -2.51 -11.72 8.62
C GLU A 259 -2.81 -13.07 7.96
N SER A 260 -2.16 -13.36 6.82
CA SER A 260 -2.23 -14.68 6.20
C SER A 260 -1.31 -15.68 6.88
N ASP A 261 -1.45 -16.95 6.56
CA ASP A 261 -0.47 -17.95 6.97
C ASP A 261 0.87 -17.74 6.23
N THR A 262 1.96 -18.18 6.89
CA THR A 262 3.27 -18.32 6.24
C THR A 262 3.22 -19.49 5.27
N LEU A 263 3.69 -19.30 4.04
CA LEU A 263 3.81 -20.38 3.08
C LEU A 263 5.22 -20.98 3.13
N SER A 264 5.29 -22.29 2.86
CA SER A 264 6.53 -23.04 2.73
C SER A 264 6.52 -23.77 1.39
N ILE A 265 7.52 -23.49 0.56
CA ILE A 265 7.67 -24.06 -0.77
C ILE A 265 8.91 -24.93 -0.80
N SER A 266 8.75 -26.20 -1.16
CA SER A 266 9.83 -27.15 -1.37
C SER A 266 10.46 -26.94 -2.75
N VAL A 267 11.71 -26.49 -2.79
CA VAL A 267 12.45 -26.30 -4.03
C VAL A 267 13.45 -27.42 -4.21
N ILE A 268 13.18 -28.27 -5.20
CA ILE A 268 14.02 -29.45 -5.50
C ILE A 268 15.05 -29.14 -6.61
N PRO A 269 16.22 -29.78 -6.60
CA PRO A 269 17.19 -29.68 -7.67
C PRO A 269 16.68 -30.36 -8.94
N TYR A 270 17.29 -30.05 -10.08
CA TYR A 270 16.98 -30.74 -11.32
C TYR A 270 17.28 -32.24 -11.21
N PRO A 271 16.47 -33.11 -11.86
CA PRO A 271 16.66 -34.57 -11.81
C PRO A 271 17.90 -35.04 -12.59
N GLN A 272 18.42 -34.18 -13.46
CA GLN A 272 19.60 -34.48 -14.32
C GLN A 272 20.61 -33.34 -14.19
N THR A 273 21.88 -33.64 -14.51
CA THR A 273 22.93 -32.62 -14.60
C THR A 273 22.62 -31.64 -15.73
N PRO A 274 22.63 -30.31 -15.49
CA PRO A 274 22.42 -29.33 -16.54
C PRO A 274 23.47 -29.47 -17.68
N PRO A 275 23.02 -29.26 -18.92
CA PRO A 275 23.97 -29.15 -20.07
C PRO A 275 24.95 -27.99 -19.85
N ALA A 276 26.13 -28.08 -20.48
CA ALA A 276 27.18 -27.08 -20.31
C ALA A 276 26.79 -25.68 -20.81
N ASP A 277 25.83 -25.60 -21.73
CA ASP A 277 25.29 -24.37 -22.31
C ASP A 277 24.01 -23.88 -21.60
N PHE A 278 23.61 -24.51 -20.51
CA PHE A 278 22.44 -24.10 -19.72
C PHE A 278 22.71 -22.80 -18.97
N THR A 279 21.88 -21.78 -19.19
CA THR A 279 22.00 -20.44 -18.58
C THR A 279 20.98 -20.17 -17.51
N GLY A 280 20.20 -21.17 -17.07
CA GLY A 280 19.19 -21.01 -16.05
C GLY A 280 17.77 -20.81 -16.60
N ALA A 281 17.54 -21.07 -17.88
CA ALA A 281 16.21 -20.98 -18.48
C ALA A 281 15.30 -22.12 -18.01
N VAL A 282 14.19 -21.80 -17.33
CA VAL A 282 13.21 -22.79 -16.82
C VAL A 282 11.81 -22.42 -17.28
N GLY A 283 11.19 -23.35 -18.01
CA GLY A 283 9.88 -23.12 -18.59
C GLY A 283 9.67 -23.90 -19.89
N ASP A 284 8.95 -23.31 -20.82
CA ASP A 284 8.74 -23.82 -22.16
C ASP A 284 9.00 -22.71 -23.17
N PHE A 285 10.02 -22.88 -24.05
CA PHE A 285 10.54 -21.81 -24.90
C PHE A 285 10.68 -22.21 -26.35
N SER A 286 10.48 -21.22 -27.22
CA SER A 286 10.77 -21.31 -28.67
C SER A 286 11.60 -20.10 -29.11
N ILE A 287 12.48 -20.30 -30.11
CA ILE A 287 13.30 -19.24 -30.69
C ILE A 287 12.99 -19.13 -32.18
N ASP A 288 12.73 -17.91 -32.63
CA ASP A 288 12.65 -17.51 -34.02
C ASP A 288 13.70 -16.48 -34.34
N ASN A 289 14.17 -16.47 -35.60
CA ASN A 289 15.11 -15.47 -36.10
C ASN A 289 14.87 -15.15 -37.56
N TRP A 290 15.18 -13.91 -37.95
CA TRP A 290 15.20 -13.45 -39.33
C TRP A 290 16.14 -12.25 -39.49
N ILE A 291 16.51 -11.95 -40.73
CA ILE A 291 17.24 -10.74 -41.11
C ILE A 291 16.38 -9.88 -42.01
N ASP A 292 16.56 -8.53 -41.95
CA ASP A 292 15.76 -7.58 -42.72
C ASP A 292 15.93 -7.77 -44.22
N THR A 293 17.14 -8.12 -44.64
CA THR A 293 17.45 -8.44 -46.02
C THR A 293 18.47 -9.57 -46.10
N SER A 294 18.31 -10.45 -47.07
CA SER A 294 19.30 -11.55 -47.34
C SER A 294 20.43 -11.14 -48.27
N ASN A 295 20.35 -9.97 -48.92
CA ASN A 295 21.35 -9.44 -49.85
C ASN A 295 21.78 -8.05 -49.39
N VAL A 296 23.08 -7.84 -49.18
CA VAL A 296 23.65 -6.61 -48.66
C VAL A 296 25.01 -6.33 -49.31
N GLY A 297 25.41 -5.08 -49.40
CA GLY A 297 26.77 -4.69 -49.84
C GLY A 297 27.78 -4.78 -48.70
N ILE A 298 29.07 -4.81 -49.07
CA ILE A 298 30.17 -4.67 -48.11
C ILE A 298 29.99 -3.35 -47.34
N ASN A 299 30.19 -3.37 -45.99
CA ASN A 299 30.07 -2.25 -45.09
C ASN A 299 28.62 -1.71 -44.93
N GLU A 300 27.64 -2.39 -45.45
CA GLU A 300 26.22 -2.09 -45.28
C GLU A 300 25.67 -2.81 -44.06
N ALA A 301 24.90 -2.11 -43.22
CA ALA A 301 24.35 -2.69 -42.01
C ALA A 301 23.10 -3.53 -42.29
N VAL A 302 23.00 -4.69 -41.67
CA VAL A 302 21.84 -5.57 -41.69
C VAL A 302 21.42 -5.89 -40.24
N THR A 303 20.12 -5.92 -39.96
CA THR A 303 19.62 -6.24 -38.64
C THR A 303 19.22 -7.72 -38.55
N LEU A 304 19.80 -8.43 -37.59
CA LEU A 304 19.35 -9.76 -37.19
C LEU A 304 18.37 -9.60 -36.01
N HIS A 305 17.15 -10.04 -36.23
CA HIS A 305 16.13 -10.14 -35.20
C HIS A 305 16.12 -11.54 -34.61
N VAL A 306 16.16 -11.64 -33.29
CA VAL A 306 15.99 -12.88 -32.53
C VAL A 306 14.86 -12.71 -31.56
N VAL A 307 13.89 -13.60 -31.61
CA VAL A 307 12.71 -13.55 -30.72
C VAL A 307 12.60 -14.84 -29.96
N LEU A 308 12.69 -14.73 -28.64
CA LEU A 308 12.43 -15.81 -27.71
C LEU A 308 10.99 -15.66 -27.20
N ARG A 309 10.16 -16.69 -27.40
CA ARG A 309 8.79 -16.76 -26.89
C ARG A 309 8.63 -17.91 -25.94
N GLY A 310 7.78 -17.75 -24.94
CA GLY A 310 7.47 -18.87 -24.05
C GLY A 310 6.83 -18.50 -22.74
N THR A 311 6.81 -19.49 -21.85
CA THR A 311 6.26 -19.39 -20.49
C THR A 311 7.34 -19.82 -19.51
N GLY A 312 7.58 -19.01 -18.47
CA GLY A 312 8.58 -19.28 -17.43
C GLY A 312 9.37 -18.04 -17.05
N ASN A 313 10.64 -18.22 -16.70
CA ASN A 313 11.51 -17.18 -16.19
C ASN A 313 12.18 -16.32 -17.29
N LEU A 314 11.42 -15.93 -18.32
CA LEU A 314 11.86 -15.29 -19.57
C LEU A 314 12.88 -14.15 -19.40
N ASN A 315 12.81 -13.36 -18.37
CA ASN A 315 13.67 -12.18 -18.18
C ASN A 315 14.81 -12.41 -17.16
N GLN A 316 15.06 -13.67 -16.78
CA GLN A 316 15.97 -13.97 -15.66
C GLN A 316 17.24 -14.71 -16.09
N PHE A 317 17.36 -15.09 -17.37
CA PHE A 317 18.54 -15.74 -17.94
C PHE A 317 19.04 -14.98 -19.16
N LYS A 318 20.24 -15.31 -19.60
CA LYS A 318 20.84 -14.73 -20.81
C LYS A 318 20.85 -15.78 -21.94
N ILE A 319 20.60 -15.34 -23.15
CA ILE A 319 20.87 -16.18 -24.33
C ILE A 319 22.39 -16.34 -24.45
N ASN A 320 22.82 -17.54 -24.81
CA ASN A 320 24.25 -17.83 -25.06
C ASN A 320 24.82 -16.92 -26.15
N GLN A 321 26.09 -16.64 -26.06
CA GLN A 321 26.76 -15.81 -27.05
C GLN A 321 26.60 -16.44 -28.45
N ILE A 322 26.09 -15.67 -29.40
CA ILE A 322 25.93 -16.06 -30.78
C ILE A 322 27.31 -15.97 -31.46
N ASN A 323 27.74 -17.06 -32.10
CA ASN A 323 28.98 -17.07 -32.85
C ASN A 323 28.73 -16.53 -34.26
N PHE A 324 29.33 -15.39 -34.56
CA PHE A 324 29.30 -14.77 -35.86
C PHE A 324 30.64 -15.03 -36.62
N PRO A 325 30.65 -15.01 -37.98
CA PRO A 325 31.86 -15.04 -38.75
C PRO A 325 32.83 -13.91 -38.40
N GLN A 326 34.15 -14.15 -38.40
CA GLN A 326 35.15 -13.14 -38.01
C GLN A 326 35.15 -11.89 -38.91
N SER A 327 34.75 -12.05 -40.19
CA SER A 327 34.62 -10.95 -41.14
C SER A 327 33.33 -10.13 -41.00
N MET A 328 32.57 -10.36 -39.90
CA MET A 328 31.34 -9.65 -39.59
C MET A 328 31.53 -8.87 -38.29
N GLU A 329 31.40 -7.55 -38.36
CA GLU A 329 31.37 -6.71 -37.19
C GLU A 329 29.95 -6.74 -36.56
N VAL A 330 29.88 -6.99 -35.26
CA VAL A 330 28.61 -7.19 -34.55
C VAL A 330 28.52 -6.20 -33.40
N PHE A 331 27.46 -5.44 -33.38
CA PHE A 331 27.18 -4.51 -32.26
C PHE A 331 26.35 -5.20 -31.16
N PRO A 332 26.50 -4.75 -29.90
CA PRO A 332 25.69 -5.26 -28.81
C PRO A 332 24.20 -5.15 -29.13
N PRO A 333 23.39 -6.18 -28.80
CA PRO A 333 21.98 -6.16 -29.17
C PRO A 333 21.17 -5.17 -28.32
N LYS A 334 20.22 -4.53 -28.96
CA LYS A 334 19.11 -3.91 -28.27
C LYS A 334 18.13 -5.01 -27.84
N SER A 335 17.75 -5.04 -26.56
CA SER A 335 16.78 -6.01 -26.05
C SER A 335 15.52 -5.33 -25.54
N SER A 336 14.37 -5.98 -25.74
CA SER A 336 13.09 -5.58 -25.19
C SER A 336 12.32 -6.82 -24.75
N PHE A 337 11.58 -6.69 -23.64
CA PHE A 337 10.72 -7.74 -23.10
C PHE A 337 9.27 -7.26 -23.08
N THR A 338 8.37 -8.07 -23.63
CA THR A 338 6.91 -7.82 -23.61
C THR A 338 6.22 -9.00 -22.95
N ARG A 339 5.51 -8.73 -21.86
CA ARG A 339 4.73 -9.73 -21.12
C ARG A 339 3.29 -9.73 -21.59
N ASP A 340 2.71 -10.93 -21.73
CA ASP A 340 1.27 -11.07 -21.92
C ASP A 340 0.54 -10.67 -20.65
N GLU A 341 -0.47 -9.85 -20.77
CA GLU A 341 -1.29 -9.44 -19.63
C GLU A 341 -2.29 -10.54 -19.24
N PHE A 342 -2.74 -10.46 -17.97
CA PHE A 342 -3.83 -11.29 -17.42
C PHE A 342 -3.59 -12.82 -17.38
N ARG A 343 -2.34 -13.25 -17.37
CA ARG A 343 -1.97 -14.66 -17.21
C ARG A 343 -1.59 -14.98 -15.78
N ASP A 344 -1.82 -16.23 -15.36
CA ASP A 344 -1.36 -16.75 -14.06
C ASP A 344 0.10 -17.18 -14.10
N GLN A 345 0.69 -17.21 -15.28
CA GLN A 345 2.09 -17.51 -15.55
C GLN A 345 2.71 -16.36 -16.34
N ILE A 346 3.98 -16.12 -16.12
CA ILE A 346 4.76 -15.20 -16.95
C ILE A 346 4.90 -15.82 -18.33
N THR A 347 4.20 -15.25 -19.30
CA THR A 347 4.23 -15.60 -20.72
C THR A 347 4.51 -14.32 -21.49
N GLY A 348 5.28 -14.43 -22.56
CA GLY A 348 5.62 -13.27 -23.37
C GLY A 348 6.71 -13.52 -24.37
N GLU A 349 7.31 -12.44 -24.84
CA GLU A 349 8.41 -12.49 -25.79
C GLU A 349 9.53 -11.55 -25.37
N GLN A 350 10.76 -12.03 -25.60
CA GLN A 350 11.99 -11.24 -25.48
C GLN A 350 12.61 -11.11 -26.86
N LYS A 351 12.77 -9.87 -27.33
CA LYS A 351 13.35 -9.54 -28.63
C LYS A 351 14.77 -9.05 -28.46
N PHE A 352 15.63 -9.46 -29.39
CA PHE A 352 17.00 -8.97 -29.50
C PHE A 352 17.25 -8.55 -30.94
N GLU A 353 17.79 -7.36 -31.14
CA GLU A 353 18.13 -6.77 -32.42
C GLU A 353 19.64 -6.58 -32.47
N TYR A 354 20.32 -7.36 -33.33
CA TYR A 354 21.75 -7.29 -33.54
C TYR A 354 22.02 -6.55 -34.86
N ILE A 355 22.86 -5.54 -34.85
CA ILE A 355 23.34 -4.88 -36.06
C ILE A 355 24.61 -5.61 -36.51
N LEU A 356 24.58 -6.13 -37.70
CA LEU A 356 25.68 -6.87 -38.36
C LEU A 356 26.21 -6.06 -39.52
N ILE A 357 27.55 -5.87 -39.62
CA ILE A 357 28.20 -5.18 -40.75
C ILE A 357 29.24 -6.11 -41.35
N PRO A 358 28.96 -6.70 -42.52
CA PRO A 358 29.93 -7.58 -43.20
C PRO A 358 31.09 -6.74 -43.76
N ARG A 359 32.32 -7.22 -43.53
CA ARG A 359 33.56 -6.55 -43.98
C ARG A 359 34.20 -7.20 -45.20
N GLN A 360 33.64 -8.31 -45.64
CA GLN A 360 34.13 -9.07 -46.83
C GLN A 360 32.94 -9.54 -47.67
N PRO A 361 33.08 -9.69 -48.99
CA PRO A 361 32.05 -10.25 -49.86
C PRO A 361 31.97 -11.78 -49.70
N GLY A 362 30.82 -12.35 -50.00
CA GLY A 362 30.61 -13.80 -50.02
C GLY A 362 29.30 -14.22 -49.36
N LEU A 363 29.05 -15.53 -49.38
CA LEU A 363 27.87 -16.14 -48.80
C LEU A 363 28.13 -16.54 -47.33
N PHE A 364 27.56 -15.81 -46.39
CA PHE A 364 27.67 -16.08 -44.96
C PHE A 364 26.52 -16.96 -44.48
N LYS A 365 26.85 -18.06 -43.82
CA LYS A 365 25.87 -18.93 -43.14
C LYS A 365 25.89 -18.59 -41.65
N LEU A 366 24.80 -18.04 -41.16
CA LEU A 366 24.57 -17.79 -39.72
C LEU A 366 24.03 -19.09 -39.11
N SER A 367 24.76 -19.61 -38.12
CA SER A 367 24.37 -20.85 -37.44
C SER A 367 23.05 -20.66 -36.66
N PRO A 368 22.25 -21.74 -36.50
CA PRO A 368 21.07 -21.69 -35.64
C PRO A 368 21.42 -21.24 -34.23
N ILE A 369 20.61 -20.37 -33.69
CA ILE A 369 20.70 -19.95 -32.29
C ILE A 369 20.02 -21.01 -31.45
N SER A 370 20.67 -21.47 -30.38
CA SER A 370 20.14 -22.49 -29.49
C SER A 370 20.02 -21.97 -28.04
N LEU A 371 18.98 -22.40 -27.34
CA LEU A 371 18.78 -22.20 -25.92
C LEU A 371 18.51 -23.55 -25.28
N SER A 372 19.38 -23.97 -24.38
CA SER A 372 19.13 -25.10 -23.50
C SER A 372 18.30 -24.64 -22.28
N TYR A 373 17.18 -25.30 -22.04
CA TYR A 373 16.28 -24.97 -20.97
C TYR A 373 15.74 -26.20 -20.24
N PHE A 374 15.37 -26.08 -18.99
CA PHE A 374 14.67 -27.13 -18.24
C PHE A 374 13.18 -26.97 -18.38
N ASN A 375 12.48 -28.01 -18.84
CA ASN A 375 11.01 -28.04 -18.90
C ASN A 375 10.48 -28.76 -17.65
N PRO A 376 9.82 -28.05 -16.70
CA PRO A 376 9.37 -28.65 -15.45
C PRO A 376 8.17 -29.59 -15.61
N VAL A 377 7.45 -29.53 -16.74
CA VAL A 377 6.32 -30.45 -17.03
C VAL A 377 6.86 -31.81 -17.49
N ASN A 378 7.89 -31.78 -18.32
CA ASN A 378 8.52 -32.98 -18.87
C ASN A 378 9.67 -33.50 -17.98
N GLU A 379 10.09 -32.73 -16.98
CA GLU A 379 11.22 -33.00 -16.07
C GLU A 379 12.54 -33.26 -16.78
N LYS A 380 12.78 -32.62 -17.92
CA LYS A 380 13.92 -32.82 -18.79
C LYS A 380 14.50 -31.51 -19.30
N PHE A 381 15.81 -31.56 -19.58
CA PHE A 381 16.44 -30.50 -20.36
C PHE A 381 16.05 -30.64 -21.83
N MET A 382 15.67 -29.53 -22.44
CA MET A 382 15.29 -29.42 -23.84
C MET A 382 16.10 -28.31 -24.50
N THR A 383 16.14 -28.29 -25.84
CA THR A 383 16.82 -27.26 -26.60
C THR A 383 15.88 -26.64 -27.62
N ALA A 384 15.60 -25.35 -27.48
CA ALA A 384 14.97 -24.57 -28.54
C ALA A 384 16.02 -24.13 -29.55
N ARG A 385 15.74 -24.29 -30.86
CA ARG A 385 16.65 -23.91 -31.94
C ARG A 385 15.92 -23.07 -32.99
N SER A 386 16.58 -21.98 -33.41
CA SER A 386 16.12 -21.16 -34.53
C SER A 386 16.49 -21.81 -35.87
N LYS A 387 16.02 -21.20 -36.95
CA LYS A 387 16.41 -21.62 -38.31
C LYS A 387 17.82 -21.09 -38.65
N PRO A 388 18.61 -21.81 -39.49
CA PRO A 388 19.82 -21.25 -40.07
C PRO A 388 19.44 -20.12 -41.05
N LEU A 389 20.25 -19.06 -41.12
CA LEU A 389 20.05 -17.96 -42.05
C LEU A 389 21.26 -17.87 -43.00
N THR A 390 21.02 -17.34 -44.19
CA THR A 390 22.06 -17.03 -45.16
C THR A 390 22.01 -15.55 -45.50
N LEU A 391 23.21 -14.95 -45.54
CA LEU A 391 23.38 -13.55 -45.94
C LEU A 391 24.36 -13.53 -47.13
N ASP A 392 23.90 -13.05 -48.26
CA ASP A 392 24.72 -12.86 -49.47
C ASP A 392 25.26 -11.41 -49.49
N VAL A 393 26.60 -11.32 -49.44
CA VAL A 393 27.29 -10.03 -49.42
C VAL A 393 27.97 -9.78 -50.74
N SER A 394 27.45 -8.87 -51.52
CA SER A 394 27.99 -8.48 -52.82
C SER A 394 29.14 -7.49 -52.69
N ASP A 395 30.13 -7.65 -53.55
CA ASP A 395 31.20 -6.68 -53.75
C ASP A 395 30.66 -5.53 -54.62
N ASN A 396 29.98 -4.58 -53.98
CA ASN A 396 29.46 -3.39 -54.67
C ASN A 396 30.60 -2.38 -54.94
N ASN A 397 31.59 -2.79 -55.69
CA ASN A 397 32.64 -1.90 -56.18
C ASN A 397 32.11 -0.98 -57.35
N LYS A 398 30.80 -0.82 -57.51
CA LYS A 398 30.17 0.10 -58.43
C LYS A 398 29.77 1.38 -57.69
N GLY A 399 30.75 2.33 -57.75
CA GLY A 399 30.49 3.75 -57.72
C GLY A 399 29.85 4.30 -56.47
N ASN A 400 30.58 5.17 -55.80
CA ASN A 400 30.12 6.17 -54.86
C ASN A 400 28.60 6.41 -54.89
N ILE A 401 27.82 5.59 -54.29
CA ILE A 401 26.53 6.05 -53.78
C ILE A 401 26.88 6.69 -52.45
N ALA A 402 27.03 8.00 -52.51
CA ALA A 402 27.04 8.81 -51.30
C ALA A 402 25.92 8.33 -50.40
N PHE A 403 26.30 7.84 -49.24
CA PHE A 403 25.45 7.53 -48.15
C PHE A 403 24.63 8.80 -47.81
N SER A 404 23.47 8.95 -48.41
CA SER A 404 22.49 10.00 -48.01
C SER A 404 21.61 9.43 -46.96
N GLY A 405 22.17 9.29 -45.78
CA GLY A 405 21.45 8.83 -44.61
C GLY A 405 22.41 8.41 -43.52
N THR A 406 22.70 9.31 -42.63
CA THR A 406 23.50 9.21 -41.42
C THR A 406 25.02 9.10 -41.65
N SER A 407 25.67 10.24 -41.59
CA SER A 407 27.11 10.37 -41.50
C SER A 407 27.63 9.67 -40.21
N ARG A 408 28.92 9.34 -40.21
CA ARG A 408 29.60 8.83 -39.00
C ARG A 408 29.37 9.74 -37.78
N GLU A 409 29.10 11.01 -38.00
CA GLU A 409 28.70 11.98 -37.01
C GLU A 409 27.31 11.70 -36.43
N ASP A 410 26.34 11.26 -37.24
CA ASP A 410 24.98 10.96 -36.76
C ASP A 410 24.94 9.68 -35.90
N VAL A 411 25.80 8.69 -36.20
CA VAL A 411 25.95 7.48 -35.36
C VAL A 411 26.69 7.80 -34.05
N SER A 412 27.68 8.70 -34.09
CA SER A 412 28.34 9.19 -32.85
C SER A 412 27.42 10.05 -32.02
N ILE A 413 26.56 10.85 -32.63
CA ILE A 413 25.54 11.67 -31.94
C ILE A 413 24.50 10.79 -31.26
N ILE A 414 24.06 9.69 -31.89
CA ILE A 414 23.12 8.75 -31.23
C ILE A 414 23.78 8.01 -30.08
N ALA A 415 25.08 7.66 -30.19
CA ALA A 415 25.84 7.02 -29.11
C ALA A 415 26.19 8.01 -27.98
N GLU A 416 26.36 9.30 -28.29
CA GLU A 416 26.61 10.34 -27.28
C GLU A 416 25.35 10.80 -26.58
N ASP A 417 24.18 10.80 -27.25
CA ASP A 417 22.91 11.26 -26.67
C ASP A 417 22.35 10.32 -25.57
N ILE A 418 22.91 9.10 -25.47
CA ILE A 418 22.53 8.17 -24.37
C ILE A 418 23.36 8.40 -23.09
N ARG A 419 24.47 9.18 -23.15
CA ARG A 419 25.39 9.38 -22.00
C ARG A 419 25.26 10.69 -21.25
N PHE A 420 24.54 11.68 -21.77
CA PHE A 420 24.42 12.96 -21.10
C PHE A 420 22.94 13.36 -20.92
N ILE A 421 22.55 13.47 -19.68
CA ILE A 421 21.40 14.32 -19.30
C ILE A 421 21.69 15.69 -19.94
N LYS A 422 20.82 16.14 -20.87
CA LYS A 422 20.92 17.50 -21.42
C LYS A 422 21.06 18.49 -20.28
N THR A 423 22.22 19.07 -20.15
CA THR A 423 22.49 20.20 -19.26
C THR A 423 22.12 21.52 -19.92
N ASP A 424 21.30 21.50 -20.99
CA ASP A 424 20.73 22.72 -21.52
C ASP A 424 19.97 23.39 -20.38
N LYS A 425 20.48 24.55 -19.96
CA LYS A 425 19.76 25.43 -19.07
C LYS A 425 18.36 25.58 -19.64
N ILE A 426 17.38 25.04 -18.94
CA ILE A 426 15.98 25.30 -19.22
C ILE A 426 15.88 26.84 -19.25
N GLN A 427 15.84 27.43 -20.41
CA GLN A 427 15.41 28.82 -20.56
C GLN A 427 13.92 28.79 -20.21
N ILE A 428 13.66 28.97 -18.91
CA ILE A 428 12.31 29.28 -18.46
C ILE A 428 11.98 30.59 -19.21
N PRO A 429 11.00 30.57 -20.12
CA PRO A 429 10.59 31.81 -20.78
C PRO A 429 10.24 32.75 -19.64
N ALA A 430 10.86 33.95 -19.65
CA ALA A 430 10.58 34.99 -18.68
C ALA A 430 9.06 35.07 -18.52
N SER A 431 8.56 34.62 -17.37
CA SER A 431 7.13 34.52 -17.13
C SER A 431 6.55 35.91 -17.33
N SER A 432 5.67 36.07 -18.30
CA SER A 432 4.91 37.30 -18.42
C SER A 432 4.27 37.53 -17.04
N ASN A 433 4.40 38.73 -16.50
CA ASN A 433 3.81 39.18 -15.22
C ASN A 433 2.31 38.82 -15.05
N ARG A 434 1.64 38.42 -16.13
CA ARG A 434 0.26 37.94 -16.18
C ARG A 434 0.07 36.61 -15.44
N LEU A 435 1.06 35.67 -15.44
CA LEU A 435 0.91 34.37 -14.77
C LEU A 435 1.01 34.53 -13.25
N LEU A 436 1.86 35.43 -12.79
CA LEU A 436 1.98 35.77 -11.37
C LEU A 436 0.67 36.35 -10.80
N PHE A 437 -0.01 37.19 -11.59
CA PHE A 437 -1.29 37.78 -11.21
C PHE A 437 -2.36 36.72 -10.97
N TRP A 438 -2.46 35.68 -11.81
CA TRP A 438 -3.46 34.62 -11.68
C TRP A 438 -3.19 33.68 -10.49
N VAL A 439 -1.95 33.57 -10.08
CA VAL A 439 -1.58 32.76 -8.88
C VAL A 439 -1.91 33.52 -7.60
N PHE A 440 -1.66 34.85 -7.55
CA PHE A 440 -1.86 35.64 -6.33
C PHE A 440 -3.27 36.24 -6.19
N ALA A 441 -4.02 36.38 -7.28
CA ALA A 441 -5.38 36.90 -7.27
C ALA A 441 -6.34 36.16 -6.30
N PRO A 442 -6.38 34.82 -6.24
CA PRO A 442 -7.24 34.11 -5.31
C PRO A 442 -6.85 34.30 -3.84
N TYR A 443 -5.54 34.48 -3.54
CA TYR A 443 -5.07 34.77 -2.18
C TYR A 443 -5.49 36.18 -1.74
N LEU A 444 -5.39 37.16 -2.62
CA LEU A 444 -5.83 38.52 -2.36
C LEU A 444 -7.37 38.60 -2.19
N ALA A 445 -8.11 37.85 -2.99
CA ALA A 445 -9.57 37.75 -2.86
C ALA A 445 -9.97 37.09 -1.51
N SER A 446 -9.24 36.09 -1.07
CA SER A 446 -9.47 35.43 0.22
C SER A 446 -9.22 36.38 1.40
N ILE A 447 -8.14 37.17 1.36
CA ILE A 447 -7.80 38.15 2.41
C ILE A 447 -8.85 39.27 2.46
N THR A 448 -9.29 39.77 1.32
CA THR A 448 -10.35 40.80 1.26
C THR A 448 -11.68 40.27 1.78
N PHE A 449 -12.04 39.03 1.45
CA PHE A 449 -13.27 38.39 1.95
C PHE A 449 -13.25 38.23 3.47
N PHE A 450 -12.08 37.94 4.07
CA PHE A 450 -11.94 37.78 5.53
C PHE A 450 -11.93 39.12 6.27
N LEU A 451 -11.36 40.17 5.67
CA LEU A 451 -11.27 41.50 6.29
C LEU A 451 -12.52 42.36 6.07
N PHE A 452 -13.33 42.08 5.04
CA PHE A 452 -14.52 42.84 4.66
C PHE A 452 -15.56 42.92 5.77
N PRO A 453 -15.94 41.84 6.52
CA PRO A 453 -16.89 41.92 7.64
C PRO A 453 -16.36 42.79 8.80
N ALA A 454 -15.04 42.72 9.06
CA ALA A 454 -14.44 43.53 10.13
C ALA A 454 -14.40 45.03 9.76
N ALA A 455 -14.15 45.33 8.49
CA ALA A 455 -14.20 46.71 7.98
C ALA A 455 -15.64 47.27 8.00
N LEU A 456 -16.63 46.48 7.57
CA LEU A 456 -18.04 46.85 7.63
C LEU A 456 -18.51 47.06 9.08
N GLY A 457 -18.12 46.21 10.01
CA GLY A 457 -18.43 46.36 11.44
C GLY A 457 -17.88 47.68 12.01
N ARG A 458 -16.64 48.04 11.69
CA ARG A 458 -16.06 49.34 12.09
C ARG A 458 -16.73 50.53 11.43
N PHE A 459 -17.09 50.42 10.15
CA PHE A 459 -17.78 51.51 9.44
C PHE A 459 -19.19 51.77 9.98
N THR A 460 -19.92 50.70 10.34
CA THR A 460 -21.25 50.83 10.99
C THR A 460 -21.12 51.39 12.40
N GLN A 461 -20.08 51.05 13.15
CA GLN A 461 -19.83 51.57 14.48
C GLN A 461 -19.52 53.07 14.46
N ILE A 462 -18.63 53.53 13.56
CA ILE A 462 -18.33 54.95 13.37
C ILE A 462 -19.56 55.76 12.93
N ARG A 463 -20.42 55.18 12.11
CA ARG A 463 -21.65 55.83 11.67
C ARG A 463 -22.68 55.95 12.78
N ASN A 464 -22.84 54.93 13.61
CA ASN A 464 -23.72 54.96 14.77
C ASN A 464 -23.27 55.95 15.84
N ASP A 465 -21.94 56.04 16.12
CA ASP A 465 -21.36 56.97 17.05
C ASP A 465 -21.60 58.43 16.59
N SER A 466 -21.48 58.69 15.29
CA SER A 466 -21.73 60.01 14.69
C SER A 466 -23.21 60.41 14.69
N GLU A 467 -24.14 59.46 14.63
CA GLU A 467 -25.61 59.73 14.78
C GLU A 467 -25.97 60.00 16.25
N GLY A 468 -25.34 59.26 17.20
CA GLY A 468 -25.49 59.50 18.63
C GLY A 468 -25.04 60.91 19.05
N GLU A 469 -23.88 61.39 18.55
CA GLU A 469 -23.42 62.74 18.81
C GLU A 469 -24.32 63.83 18.19
N ARG A 470 -24.89 63.59 17.01
CA ARG A 470 -25.85 64.51 16.35
C ARG A 470 -27.14 64.60 17.13
N MET A 471 -27.67 63.49 17.64
CA MET A 471 -28.89 63.47 18.46
C MET A 471 -28.69 64.18 19.82
N SER A 472 -27.52 63.97 20.48
CA SER A 472 -27.23 64.65 21.77
C SER A 472 -27.07 66.16 21.60
N LYS A 473 -26.40 66.63 20.53
CA LYS A 473 -26.29 68.08 20.23
C LYS A 473 -27.63 68.69 19.80
N GLY A 474 -28.52 67.91 19.18
CA GLY A 474 -29.86 68.29 18.84
C GLY A 474 -30.75 68.48 20.11
N ALA A 475 -30.68 67.53 21.01
CA ALA A 475 -31.42 67.57 22.29
C ALA A 475 -30.96 68.74 23.20
N LEU A 476 -29.64 68.99 23.26
CA LEU A 476 -29.07 70.12 23.99
C LEU A 476 -29.56 71.49 23.45
N ARG A 477 -29.67 71.60 22.12
CA ARG A 477 -30.17 72.82 21.47
C ARG A 477 -31.64 73.08 21.69
N ILE A 478 -32.46 71.99 21.79
CA ILE A 478 -33.85 72.10 22.10
C ILE A 478 -34.01 72.47 23.58
N ALA A 479 -33.31 71.87 24.51
CA ALA A 479 -33.36 72.16 25.94
C ALA A 479 -32.89 73.60 26.26
N LEU A 480 -31.93 74.16 25.52
CA LEU A 480 -31.51 75.57 25.68
C LEU A 480 -32.52 76.61 25.12
N LYS A 481 -33.37 76.18 24.20
CA LYS A 481 -34.39 77.02 23.59
C LYS A 481 -35.71 77.15 24.47
N ASP A 482 -35.93 76.19 25.35
CA ASP A 482 -37.07 76.22 26.34
C ASP A 482 -36.69 76.91 27.63
N LEU A 483 -35.49 77.50 27.79
CA LEU A 483 -34.99 78.20 28.96
C LEU A 483 -34.93 79.75 28.74
N ASP A 484 -35.17 80.29 27.54
CA ASP A 484 -35.41 81.68 27.20
C ASP A 484 -36.92 81.94 27.00
#